data_8d91d94385e16256459e773ed51d5cc4
#
_entry.id   8d91d94385e16256459e773ed51d5cc4
#
_cell.length_a   1.000
_cell.length_b   1.000
_cell.length_c   1.000
_cell.angle_alpha   90.00
_cell.angle_beta   90.00
_cell.angle_gamma   90.00
#
_symmetry.space_group_name_H-M   'P 1'
#
loop_
_entity.id
_entity.type
_entity.pdbx_description
1 polymer ?
#
loop_
_entity_poly.entity_id
_entity_poly.type
_entity_poly.pdbx_seq_one_letter_code
_entity_poly.pdbx_strand_id
1 'polypeptide(L)'
;DSCYGPLVQALQEHLPVASDNFGTQKVLVPGSGLGRLVFDLAVMGYDAQGNEFSYFMLLMGDYIMNHSSSARCHTVYPWLGESCNMMSREEEFQGIAFPDIYPNEAVQNAPGQVNMSVAAGEFLQCYDNEKNYGTWDGVATCFFIDTAPNVIEYVEAISKMLKTGGIW
;
A
#
# COMPACT_ATOMS: atom_id res chain seq x y z
N ASP A 1 1.04 -13.05 -6.22
CA ASP A 1 1.86 -11.93 -5.78
C ASP A 1 2.85 -12.38 -4.70
N SER A 2 4.15 -12.35 -5.01
CA SER A 2 5.21 -12.87 -4.13
C SER A 2 5.56 -11.91 -2.98
N CYS A 3 5.25 -10.62 -3.11
CA CYS A 3 5.60 -9.60 -2.11
C CYS A 3 4.44 -9.30 -1.15
N TYR A 4 3.28 -8.96 -1.68
CA TYR A 4 2.13 -8.56 -0.86
C TYR A 4 1.31 -9.76 -0.36
N GLY A 5 1.31 -10.89 -1.09
CA GLY A 5 0.55 -12.07 -0.71
C GLY A 5 0.78 -12.53 0.74
N PRO A 6 2.03 -12.74 1.17
CA PRO A 6 2.33 -13.12 2.55
C PRO A 6 1.87 -12.09 3.60
N LEU A 7 1.99 -10.78 3.30
CA LEU A 7 1.55 -9.71 4.20
C LEU A 7 0.02 -9.71 4.35
N VAL A 8 -0.70 -9.82 3.25
CA VAL A 8 -2.17 -9.90 3.24
C VAL A 8 -2.64 -11.13 3.99
N GLN A 9 -2.01 -12.28 3.78
CA GLN A 9 -2.35 -13.51 4.50
C GLN A 9 -2.13 -13.36 6.01
N ALA A 10 -1.00 -12.80 6.44
CA ALA A 10 -0.73 -12.56 7.86
C ALA A 10 -1.73 -11.58 8.48
N LEU A 11 -2.10 -10.50 7.76
CA LEU A 11 -3.14 -9.59 8.22
C LEU A 11 -4.48 -10.31 8.39
N GLN A 12 -4.90 -11.10 7.41
CA GLN A 12 -6.16 -11.86 7.50
C GLN A 12 -6.18 -12.89 8.63
N GLU A 13 -5.03 -13.48 8.94
CA GLU A 13 -4.89 -14.46 10.02
C GLU A 13 -4.95 -13.81 11.41
N HIS A 14 -4.26 -12.69 11.59
CA HIS A 14 -4.09 -12.06 12.91
C HIS A 14 -5.02 -10.86 13.15
N LEU A 15 -5.59 -10.27 12.11
CA LEU A 15 -6.51 -9.14 12.15
C LEU A 15 -7.71 -9.40 11.19
N PRO A 16 -8.50 -10.46 11.41
CA PRO A 16 -9.53 -10.87 10.46
C PRO A 16 -10.64 -9.83 10.34
N VAL A 17 -11.07 -9.57 9.10
CA VAL A 17 -12.23 -8.73 8.80
C VAL A 17 -13.47 -9.62 8.74
N ALA A 18 -14.49 -9.26 9.52
CA ALA A 18 -15.82 -9.85 9.50
C ALA A 18 -16.86 -8.80 9.08
N SER A 19 -18.08 -9.23 8.81
CA SER A 19 -19.14 -8.31 8.36
C SER A 19 -19.51 -7.22 9.37
N ASP A 20 -19.30 -7.46 10.65
CA ASP A 20 -19.58 -6.53 11.74
C ASP A 20 -18.45 -5.51 12.01
N ASN A 21 -17.24 -5.78 11.53
CA ASN A 21 -16.09 -4.88 11.66
C ASN A 21 -15.54 -4.36 10.30
N PHE A 22 -16.28 -4.57 9.21
CA PHE A 22 -15.86 -4.09 7.88
C PHE A 22 -15.69 -2.57 7.88
N GLY A 23 -14.53 -2.10 7.42
CA GLY A 23 -14.20 -0.67 7.36
C GLY A 23 -13.83 -0.03 8.70
N THR A 24 -13.62 -0.81 9.77
CA THR A 24 -13.33 -0.26 11.10
C THR A 24 -11.92 -0.49 11.61
N GLN A 25 -11.27 -1.57 11.15
CA GLN A 25 -9.90 -1.90 11.52
C GLN A 25 -8.91 -1.06 10.71
N LYS A 26 -8.15 -0.24 11.40
CA LYS A 26 -7.20 0.70 10.78
C LYS A 26 -5.87 0.06 10.49
N VAL A 27 -5.50 0.04 9.22
CA VAL A 27 -4.20 -0.46 8.77
C VAL A 27 -3.43 0.63 8.03
N LEU A 28 -2.21 0.90 8.50
CA LEU A 28 -1.29 1.83 7.85
C LEU A 28 -0.31 1.07 6.96
N VAL A 29 -0.06 1.60 5.78
CA VAL A 29 0.95 1.10 4.83
C VAL A 29 1.96 2.21 4.55
N PRO A 30 3.04 2.31 5.33
CA PRO A 30 4.10 3.28 5.07
C PRO A 30 4.89 2.89 3.80
N GLY A 31 5.33 3.90 3.03
CA GLY A 31 6.00 3.66 1.74
C GLY A 31 5.06 3.02 0.73
N SER A 32 3.82 3.50 0.65
CA SER A 32 2.75 2.86 -0.11
C SER A 32 2.97 2.87 -1.64
N GLY A 33 3.93 3.64 -2.15
CA GLY A 33 4.23 3.74 -3.57
C GLY A 33 3.00 4.16 -4.38
N LEU A 34 2.62 3.37 -5.38
CA LEU A 34 1.43 3.60 -6.20
C LEU A 34 0.10 3.24 -5.50
N GLY A 35 0.14 2.76 -4.25
CA GLY A 35 -1.05 2.49 -3.44
C GLY A 35 -1.68 1.12 -3.62
N ARG A 36 -1.03 0.17 -4.32
CA ARG A 36 -1.64 -1.14 -4.60
C ARG A 36 -1.99 -1.93 -3.34
N LEU A 37 -1.06 -2.06 -2.39
CA LEU A 37 -1.34 -2.78 -1.15
C LEU A 37 -2.43 -2.10 -0.33
N VAL A 38 -2.43 -0.76 -0.26
CA VAL A 38 -3.48 0.02 0.42
C VAL A 38 -4.85 -0.28 -0.20
N PHE A 39 -4.91 -0.29 -1.53
CA PHE A 39 -6.14 -0.57 -2.26
C PHE A 39 -6.66 -2.00 -2.01
N ASP A 40 -5.79 -2.99 -2.09
CA ASP A 40 -6.17 -4.39 -1.83
C ASP A 40 -6.73 -4.55 -0.41
N LEU A 41 -6.08 -3.95 0.59
CA LEU A 41 -6.54 -3.98 1.98
C LEU A 41 -7.89 -3.26 2.16
N ALA A 42 -8.06 -2.10 1.52
CA ALA A 42 -9.32 -1.35 1.58
C ALA A 42 -10.50 -2.13 0.96
N VAL A 43 -10.29 -2.78 -0.19
CA VAL A 43 -11.31 -3.63 -0.83
C VAL A 43 -11.63 -4.86 0.03
N MET A 44 -10.66 -5.37 0.79
CA MET A 44 -10.87 -6.46 1.75
C MET A 44 -11.62 -6.02 3.01
N GLY A 45 -11.81 -4.71 3.23
CA GLY A 45 -12.61 -4.18 4.33
C GLY A 45 -11.83 -3.60 5.49
N TYR A 46 -10.55 -3.32 5.32
CA TYR A 46 -9.79 -2.49 6.28
C TYR A 46 -10.06 -1.00 6.03
N ASP A 47 -9.97 -0.18 7.08
CA ASP A 47 -9.79 1.27 6.94
C ASP A 47 -8.30 1.51 6.66
N ALA A 48 -7.94 1.47 5.38
CA ALA A 48 -6.56 1.43 4.94
C ALA A 48 -6.03 2.82 4.59
N GLN A 49 -4.90 3.18 5.18
CA GLN A 49 -4.19 4.41 4.84
C GLN A 49 -2.79 4.12 4.33
N GLY A 50 -2.46 4.68 3.15
CA GLY A 50 -1.10 4.75 2.66
C GLY A 50 -0.36 5.98 3.19
N ASN A 51 0.95 5.90 3.32
CA ASN A 51 1.83 7.05 3.48
C ASN A 51 2.90 7.01 2.40
N GLU A 52 3.09 8.10 1.70
CA GLU A 52 4.06 8.18 0.62
C GLU A 52 4.73 9.57 0.59
N PHE A 53 6.04 9.58 0.44
CA PHE A 53 6.84 10.80 0.36
C PHE A 53 7.04 11.28 -1.08
N SER A 54 7.15 10.34 -2.03
CA SER A 54 7.43 10.65 -3.43
C SER A 54 6.23 11.27 -4.12
N TYR A 55 6.36 12.52 -4.53
CA TYR A 55 5.32 13.23 -5.25
C TYR A 55 4.96 12.55 -6.59
N PHE A 56 5.92 11.91 -7.24
CA PHE A 56 5.68 11.15 -8.48
C PHE A 56 4.82 9.92 -8.21
N MET A 57 5.06 9.20 -7.12
CA MET A 57 4.25 8.04 -6.74
C MET A 57 2.84 8.45 -6.36
N LEU A 58 2.69 9.56 -5.62
CA LEU A 58 1.39 10.11 -5.27
C LEU A 58 0.56 10.48 -6.51
N LEU A 59 1.15 11.23 -7.45
CA LEU A 59 0.47 11.63 -8.69
C LEU A 59 0.09 10.44 -9.57
N MET A 60 1.00 9.48 -9.73
CA MET A 60 0.72 8.29 -10.53
C MET A 60 -0.28 7.36 -9.85
N GLY A 61 -0.22 7.23 -8.53
CA GLY A 61 -1.22 6.49 -7.76
C GLY A 61 -2.61 7.08 -7.90
N ASP A 62 -2.74 8.39 -7.75
CA ASP A 62 -3.99 9.12 -7.98
C ASP A 62 -4.51 8.92 -9.40
N TYR A 63 -3.63 9.04 -10.40
CA TYR A 63 -4.01 8.84 -11.80
C TYR A 63 -4.53 7.42 -12.05
N ILE A 64 -3.84 6.40 -11.55
CA ILE A 64 -4.24 5.01 -11.72
C ILE A 64 -5.60 4.75 -11.03
N MET A 65 -5.78 5.25 -9.81
CA MET A 65 -7.00 5.01 -9.05
C MET A 65 -8.23 5.72 -9.62
N ASN A 66 -8.07 6.95 -10.10
CA ASN A 66 -9.18 7.83 -10.42
C ASN A 66 -9.39 8.05 -11.93
N HIS A 67 -8.38 7.77 -12.79
CA HIS A 67 -8.42 8.10 -14.21
C HIS A 67 -8.20 6.90 -15.15
N SER A 68 -7.94 5.70 -14.64
CA SER A 68 -7.92 4.50 -15.48
C SER A 68 -9.32 4.18 -16.01
N SER A 69 -9.42 3.87 -17.30
CA SER A 69 -10.70 3.56 -17.96
C SER A 69 -11.07 2.07 -17.91
N SER A 70 -10.09 1.21 -17.70
CA SER A 70 -10.24 -0.25 -17.61
C SER A 70 -8.96 -0.87 -17.07
N ALA A 71 -9.00 -2.16 -16.74
CA ALA A 71 -7.77 -2.91 -16.52
C ALA A 71 -6.90 -2.93 -17.77
N ARG A 72 -5.59 -2.89 -17.58
CA ARG A 72 -4.55 -2.95 -18.64
C ARG A 72 -4.66 -1.86 -19.72
N CYS A 73 -5.24 -0.70 -19.38
CA CYS A 73 -5.43 0.39 -20.34
C CYS A 73 -4.15 1.19 -20.66
N HIS A 74 -3.08 0.99 -19.89
CA HIS A 74 -1.79 1.63 -20.12
C HIS A 74 -0.68 0.60 -20.26
N THR A 75 0.43 0.97 -20.91
CA THR A 75 1.63 0.14 -21.00
C THR A 75 2.85 0.96 -20.64
N VAL A 76 3.71 0.41 -19.80
CA VAL A 76 5.05 0.97 -19.50
C VAL A 76 6.12 -0.03 -19.92
N TYR A 77 7.32 0.48 -20.12
CA TYR A 77 8.51 -0.29 -20.46
C TYR A 77 9.56 -0.06 -19.37
N PRO A 78 9.46 -0.76 -18.22
CA PRO A 78 10.25 -0.44 -17.02
C PRO A 78 11.74 -0.62 -17.21
N TRP A 79 12.14 -1.47 -18.14
CA TRP A 79 13.54 -1.82 -18.39
C TRP A 79 14.16 -1.09 -19.58
N LEU A 80 13.44 -0.18 -20.22
CA LEU A 80 13.96 0.56 -21.36
C LEU A 80 15.16 1.41 -20.97
N GLY A 81 16.33 1.12 -21.57
CA GLY A 81 17.58 1.78 -21.25
C GLY A 81 18.34 1.22 -20.03
N GLU A 82 17.78 0.22 -19.36
CA GLU A 82 18.49 -0.51 -18.30
C GLU A 82 19.41 -1.57 -18.92
N SER A 83 20.59 -1.76 -18.32
CA SER A 83 21.55 -2.79 -18.76
C SER A 83 21.78 -3.88 -17.70
N CYS A 84 21.19 -3.71 -16.51
CA CYS A 84 21.35 -4.63 -15.38
C CYS A 84 20.13 -5.53 -15.23
N ASN A 85 20.37 -6.76 -14.75
CA ASN A 85 19.30 -7.72 -14.40
C ASN A 85 18.43 -8.18 -15.58
N MET A 86 18.92 -8.06 -16.83
CA MET A 86 18.27 -8.60 -18.01
C MET A 86 19.12 -9.72 -18.62
N MET A 87 18.46 -10.76 -19.07
CA MET A 87 19.13 -11.92 -19.70
C MET A 87 19.20 -11.79 -21.23
N SER A 88 18.32 -10.98 -21.81
CA SER A 88 18.30 -10.74 -23.25
C SER A 88 17.91 -9.31 -23.58
N ARG A 89 18.21 -8.91 -24.84
CA ARG A 89 17.85 -7.58 -25.33
C ARG A 89 16.36 -7.44 -25.60
N GLU A 90 15.66 -8.54 -25.83
CA GLU A 90 14.22 -8.58 -25.99
C GLU A 90 13.48 -8.19 -24.71
N GLU A 91 14.04 -8.51 -23.53
CA GLU A 91 13.50 -8.14 -22.23
C GLU A 91 13.48 -6.62 -22.01
N GLU A 92 14.44 -5.90 -22.60
CA GLU A 92 14.49 -4.43 -22.52
C GLU A 92 13.23 -3.78 -23.09
N PHE A 93 12.65 -4.37 -24.11
CA PHE A 93 11.45 -3.88 -24.79
C PHE A 93 10.15 -4.54 -24.31
N GLN A 94 10.20 -5.30 -23.22
CA GLN A 94 9.01 -5.93 -22.67
C GLN A 94 8.06 -4.89 -22.06
N GLY A 95 6.90 -4.74 -22.67
CA GLY A 95 5.84 -3.88 -22.18
C GLY A 95 5.06 -4.54 -21.03
N ILE A 96 4.81 -3.79 -19.96
CA ILE A 96 3.94 -4.19 -18.85
C ILE A 96 2.65 -3.39 -18.92
N ALA A 97 1.54 -4.09 -19.09
CA ALA A 97 0.22 -3.47 -19.11
C ALA A 97 -0.31 -3.29 -17.67
N PHE A 98 -0.83 -2.09 -17.37
CA PHE A 98 -1.37 -1.73 -16.05
C PHE A 98 -2.61 -0.81 -16.18
N PRO A 99 -3.38 -0.61 -15.09
CA PRO A 99 -3.39 -1.44 -13.89
C PRO A 99 -3.86 -2.88 -14.22
N ASP A 100 -3.47 -3.85 -13.41
CA ASP A 100 -3.89 -5.25 -13.60
C ASP A 100 -5.36 -5.48 -13.26
N ILE A 101 -5.93 -4.65 -12.36
CA ILE A 101 -7.37 -4.62 -12.04
C ILE A 101 -7.92 -3.21 -12.29
N TYR A 102 -9.21 -3.13 -12.60
CA TYR A 102 -9.89 -1.84 -12.76
C TYR A 102 -10.41 -1.37 -11.38
N PRO A 103 -9.88 -0.25 -10.82
CA PRO A 103 -10.21 0.16 -9.45
C PRO A 103 -11.70 0.37 -9.21
N ASN A 104 -12.40 1.04 -10.12
CA ASN A 104 -13.82 1.31 -9.98
C ASN A 104 -14.67 0.03 -9.92
N GLU A 105 -14.36 -0.97 -10.73
CA GLU A 105 -15.06 -2.26 -10.73
C GLU A 105 -14.80 -3.01 -9.42
N ALA A 106 -13.55 -3.03 -8.95
CA ALA A 106 -13.21 -3.68 -7.69
C ALA A 106 -13.91 -3.03 -6.48
N VAL A 107 -14.01 -1.70 -6.45
CA VAL A 107 -14.75 -0.97 -5.40
C VAL A 107 -16.25 -1.28 -5.46
N GLN A 108 -16.85 -1.33 -6.66
CA GLN A 108 -18.28 -1.65 -6.83
C GLN A 108 -18.61 -3.09 -6.40
N ASN A 109 -17.69 -4.01 -6.57
CA ASN A 109 -17.86 -5.42 -6.21
C ASN A 109 -17.46 -5.72 -4.75
N ALA A 110 -16.95 -4.74 -4.00
CA ALA A 110 -16.60 -4.92 -2.60
C ALA A 110 -17.85 -5.20 -1.73
N PRO A 111 -17.72 -6.04 -0.68
CA PRO A 111 -18.87 -6.43 0.15
C PRO A 111 -19.39 -5.31 1.04
N GLY A 112 -18.72 -4.16 1.12
CA GLY A 112 -19.10 -3.02 1.94
C GLY A 112 -18.43 -1.73 1.48
N GLN A 113 -18.51 -0.68 2.31
CA GLN A 113 -17.88 0.60 1.99
C GLN A 113 -16.36 0.49 2.03
N VAL A 114 -15.71 0.80 0.91
CA VAL A 114 -14.25 0.81 0.81
C VAL A 114 -13.71 2.12 1.40
N ASN A 115 -12.90 2.01 2.44
CA ASN A 115 -12.24 3.14 3.09
C ASN A 115 -10.75 3.13 2.75
N MET A 116 -10.34 4.07 1.90
CA MET A 116 -8.96 4.24 1.49
C MET A 116 -8.55 5.71 1.56
N SER A 117 -7.36 5.97 2.07
CA SER A 117 -6.75 7.30 2.06
C SER A 117 -5.23 7.21 1.86
N VAL A 118 -4.63 8.32 1.43
CA VAL A 118 -3.17 8.43 1.33
C VAL A 118 -2.72 9.74 1.96
N ALA A 119 -1.76 9.66 2.87
CA ALA A 119 -1.10 10.81 3.48
C ALA A 119 0.24 11.09 2.78
N ALA A 120 0.38 12.30 2.26
CA ALA A 120 1.62 12.76 1.64
C ALA A 120 2.59 13.29 2.70
N GLY A 121 3.81 12.79 2.75
CA GLY A 121 4.86 13.31 3.64
C GLY A 121 5.81 12.25 4.16
N GLU A 122 6.82 12.73 4.88
CA GLU A 122 7.80 11.88 5.53
C GLU A 122 7.15 11.15 6.73
N PHE A 123 7.47 9.89 6.90
CA PHE A 123 6.80 8.98 7.81
C PHE A 123 6.78 9.45 9.27
N LEU A 124 7.95 9.79 9.84
CA LEU A 124 8.02 10.21 11.23
C LEU A 124 7.32 11.55 11.46
N GLN A 125 7.43 12.49 10.51
CA GLN A 125 6.73 13.77 10.60
C GLN A 125 5.21 13.60 10.58
N CYS A 126 4.71 12.66 9.80
CA CYS A 126 3.27 12.39 9.70
C CYS A 126 2.75 11.63 10.92
N TYR A 127 3.53 10.68 11.46
CA TYR A 127 2.98 9.66 12.37
C TYR A 127 3.61 9.59 13.75
N ASP A 128 4.87 10.03 13.99
CA ASP A 128 5.46 10.03 15.33
C ASP A 128 4.95 11.24 16.14
N ASN A 129 3.67 11.21 16.46
CA ASN A 129 3.00 12.22 17.27
C ASN A 129 1.84 11.62 18.08
N GLU A 130 1.47 12.30 19.18
CA GLU A 130 0.45 11.83 20.13
C GLU A 130 -0.92 11.51 19.50
N LYS A 131 -1.28 12.13 18.36
CA LYS A 131 -2.56 11.88 17.69
C LYS A 131 -2.62 10.49 17.07
N ASN A 132 -1.47 9.93 16.74
CA ASN A 132 -1.35 8.61 16.11
C ASN A 132 -1.05 7.49 17.09
N TYR A 133 -0.62 7.80 18.32
CA TYR A 133 -0.25 6.79 19.30
C TYR A 133 -1.44 5.95 19.74
N GLY A 134 -1.27 4.63 19.71
CA GLY A 134 -2.31 3.66 20.07
C GLY A 134 -3.57 3.70 19.20
N THR A 135 -3.47 4.15 17.94
CA THR A 135 -4.65 4.31 17.07
C THR A 135 -4.76 3.28 15.95
N TRP A 136 -3.67 2.57 15.63
CA TRP A 136 -3.61 1.65 14.53
C TRP A 136 -3.77 0.20 14.99
N ASP A 137 -4.62 -0.57 14.30
CA ASP A 137 -4.81 -1.98 14.54
C ASP A 137 -3.72 -2.81 13.86
N GLY A 138 -3.21 -2.32 12.73
CA GLY A 138 -2.10 -2.93 12.01
C GLY A 138 -1.22 -1.93 11.27
N VAL A 139 0.04 -2.30 11.09
CA VAL A 139 0.99 -1.61 10.21
C VAL A 139 1.60 -2.64 9.26
N ALA A 140 1.47 -2.45 7.96
CA ALA A 140 2.01 -3.33 6.95
C ALA A 140 3.16 -2.66 6.19
N THR A 141 4.38 -3.16 6.33
CA THR A 141 5.57 -2.64 5.66
C THR A 141 6.10 -3.60 4.60
N CYS A 142 6.36 -3.09 3.40
CA CYS A 142 6.99 -3.83 2.32
C CYS A 142 8.02 -2.95 1.63
N PHE A 143 9.32 -3.35 1.66
CA PHE A 143 10.43 -2.55 1.13
C PHE A 143 10.46 -1.11 1.68
N PHE A 144 10.20 -0.97 2.97
CA PHE A 144 10.08 0.33 3.63
C PHE A 144 11.13 0.57 4.72
N ILE A 145 11.36 -0.42 5.58
CA ILE A 145 12.26 -0.27 6.74
C ILE A 145 13.70 0.03 6.32
N ASP A 146 14.13 -0.48 5.20
CA ASP A 146 15.45 -0.25 4.61
C ASP A 146 15.64 1.18 4.07
N THR A 147 14.56 1.95 3.93
CA THR A 147 14.62 3.36 3.52
C THR A 147 14.87 4.31 4.70
N ALA A 148 14.78 3.82 5.92
CA ALA A 148 14.91 4.62 7.13
C ALA A 148 16.33 5.15 7.33
N PRO A 149 16.53 6.46 7.54
CA PRO A 149 17.82 6.99 7.99
C PRO A 149 18.26 6.38 9.32
N ASN A 150 17.32 6.09 10.19
CA ASN A 150 17.51 5.40 11.47
C ASN A 150 16.36 4.39 11.66
N VAL A 151 16.67 3.10 11.49
CA VAL A 151 15.70 2.01 11.63
C VAL A 151 15.09 1.94 13.01
N ILE A 152 15.85 2.28 14.09
CA ILE A 152 15.37 2.23 15.47
C ILE A 152 14.23 3.24 15.66
N GLU A 153 14.35 4.44 15.13
CA GLU A 153 13.28 5.46 15.20
C GLU A 153 12.00 4.99 14.51
N TYR A 154 12.12 4.29 13.37
CA TYR A 154 10.95 3.74 12.67
C TYR A 154 10.28 2.64 13.50
N VAL A 155 11.05 1.73 14.09
CA VAL A 155 10.54 0.67 14.99
C VAL A 155 9.84 1.27 16.21
N GLU A 156 10.45 2.27 16.84
CA GLU A 156 9.86 2.96 17.99
C GLU A 156 8.55 3.69 17.62
N ALA A 157 8.52 4.40 16.49
CA ALA A 157 7.33 5.08 16.02
C ALA A 157 6.19 4.08 15.74
N ILE A 158 6.47 3.00 15.01
CA ILE A 158 5.49 1.95 14.74
C ILE A 158 4.96 1.33 16.04
N SER A 159 5.84 1.04 17.00
CA SER A 159 5.44 0.50 18.29
C SER A 159 4.51 1.43 19.07
N LYS A 160 4.77 2.75 19.05
CA LYS A 160 3.91 3.74 19.69
C LYS A 160 2.54 3.88 19.01
N MET A 161 2.51 3.75 17.70
CA MET A 161 1.29 3.91 16.88
C MET A 161 0.31 2.76 17.05
N LEU A 162 0.80 1.55 17.28
CA LEU A 162 -0.02 0.37 17.40
C LEU A 162 -0.84 0.39 18.70
N LYS A 163 -2.09 -0.04 18.60
CA LYS A 163 -2.91 -0.38 19.76
C LYS A 163 -2.29 -1.56 20.53
N THR A 164 -2.66 -1.72 21.79
CA THR A 164 -2.34 -2.94 22.54
C THR A 164 -2.95 -4.15 21.83
N GLY A 165 -2.12 -5.12 21.41
CA GLY A 165 -2.53 -6.25 20.60
C GLY A 165 -2.58 -5.98 19.10
N GLY A 166 -2.24 -4.79 18.65
CA GLY A 166 -2.04 -4.48 17.24
C GLY A 166 -0.83 -5.21 16.65
N ILE A 167 -0.80 -5.37 15.34
CA ILE A 167 0.18 -6.19 14.62
C ILE A 167 1.04 -5.37 13.67
N TRP A 168 2.29 -5.80 13.48
CA TRP A 168 3.23 -5.30 12.50
C TRP A 168 3.96 -6.44 11.80
#